data_886de056f2328b69029772a14c26c5d1
#
_entry.id   886de056f2328b69029772a14c26c5d1
#
_cell.length_a   1.000
_cell.length_b   1.000
_cell.length_c   1.000
_cell.angle_alpha   90.00
_cell.angle_beta   90.00
_cell.angle_gamma   90.00
#
_symmetry.space_group_name_H-M   'P 1'
#
loop_
_entity.id
_entity.type
_entity.pdbx_description
1 polymer ?
#
loop_
_entity_poly.entity_id
_entity_poly.type
_entity_poly.pdbx_seq_one_letter_code
_entity_poly.pdbx_strand_id
1 'polypeptide(L)'
;MLDTGFNYSCGYWKRAKTLDDAQEAKLDLICRKMGLKSGIKVLDIGCGWGGFAKYAAEKYDASVCGITVSEEQAAFAARACEGLDVTIELKDYRELTGKFDRIISIGMFEHVGSRNYRTFMRVVHRCLEADGLLLLHTIGGNISANSTDPWTNKYIFPNSVLPSAKQITTAAEGLFVLEDWHSFGQYYDRTLMAWYDNFRKNWTKLKDAYGERFYRMWTYYLLSCAGGFRSRRNQLWQIVFSKKGIKGGFWYKGQSLA
;
A
#
# COMPACT_ATOMS: atom_id res chain seq x y z
N MET A 1 -5.39 -17.39 -0.40
CA MET A 1 -5.82 -16.36 -1.36
C MET A 1 -4.65 -15.45 -1.73
N LEU A 2 -3.98 -14.84 -0.78
CA LEU A 2 -2.84 -13.96 -1.02
C LEU A 2 -1.60 -14.72 -1.49
N ASP A 3 -0.54 -13.99 -1.82
CA ASP A 3 0.83 -14.48 -2.03
C ASP A 3 1.46 -15.02 -0.73
N THR A 4 2.63 -15.59 -0.84
CA THR A 4 3.39 -16.14 0.31
C THR A 4 3.82 -15.06 1.32
N GLY A 5 3.95 -13.80 0.90
CA GLY A 5 4.26 -12.64 1.74
C GLY A 5 3.04 -11.95 2.35
N PHE A 6 1.84 -12.50 2.17
CA PHE A 6 0.57 -11.96 2.69
C PHE A 6 0.26 -10.52 2.27
N ASN A 7 0.70 -10.11 1.07
CA ASN A 7 0.45 -8.77 0.57
C ASN A 7 -1.01 -8.59 0.11
N TYR A 8 -1.77 -7.73 0.80
CA TYR A 8 -3.15 -7.42 0.44
C TYR A 8 -3.25 -6.09 -0.30
N SER A 9 -2.49 -5.98 -1.38
CA SER A 9 -2.42 -4.81 -2.27
C SER A 9 -2.06 -5.24 -3.69
N CYS A 10 -2.12 -4.32 -4.65
CA CYS A 10 -1.83 -4.61 -6.05
C CYS A 10 -0.39 -5.08 -6.27
N GLY A 11 -0.20 -6.19 -6.98
CA GLY A 11 1.11 -6.61 -7.50
C GLY A 11 1.54 -5.82 -8.74
N TYR A 12 2.84 -5.81 -9.05
CA TYR A 12 3.40 -5.16 -10.22
C TYR A 12 3.71 -6.17 -11.33
N TRP A 13 2.83 -6.26 -12.33
CA TRP A 13 2.80 -7.32 -13.33
C TRP A 13 3.60 -7.06 -14.59
N LYS A 14 4.49 -6.06 -14.62
CA LYS A 14 5.21 -5.69 -15.86
C LYS A 14 5.95 -6.88 -16.51
N ARG A 15 6.59 -7.72 -15.69
CA ARG A 15 7.32 -8.92 -16.12
C ARG A 15 6.95 -10.17 -15.34
N ALA A 16 6.10 -10.03 -14.32
CA ALA A 16 5.70 -11.11 -13.44
C ALA A 16 4.78 -12.11 -14.15
N LYS A 17 4.95 -13.40 -13.82
CA LYS A 17 4.13 -14.51 -14.33
C LYS A 17 3.16 -15.03 -13.27
N THR A 18 3.56 -14.98 -12.01
CA THR A 18 2.77 -15.45 -10.86
C THR A 18 2.40 -14.28 -9.93
N LEU A 19 1.48 -14.54 -8.99
CA LEU A 19 1.12 -13.56 -7.97
C LEU A 19 2.31 -13.23 -7.07
N ASP A 20 3.09 -14.23 -6.67
CA ASP A 20 4.28 -14.05 -5.84
C ASP A 20 5.32 -13.18 -6.56
N ASP A 21 5.62 -13.46 -7.84
CA ASP A 21 6.52 -12.61 -8.65
C ASP A 21 6.02 -11.16 -8.72
N ALA A 22 4.69 -10.98 -8.88
CA ALA A 22 4.11 -9.64 -9.01
C ALA A 22 4.18 -8.85 -7.68
N GLN A 23 4.01 -9.53 -6.56
CA GLN A 23 4.14 -8.90 -5.25
C GLN A 23 5.61 -8.59 -4.93
N GLU A 24 6.53 -9.50 -5.19
CA GLU A 24 7.97 -9.23 -5.06
C GLU A 24 8.40 -8.05 -5.94
N ALA A 25 7.98 -8.03 -7.20
CA ALA A 25 8.27 -6.94 -8.13
C ALA A 25 7.70 -5.59 -7.66
N LYS A 26 6.55 -5.58 -6.97
CA LYS A 26 5.97 -4.38 -6.36
C LYS A 26 6.84 -3.90 -5.19
N LEU A 27 7.27 -4.79 -4.31
CA LEU A 27 8.12 -4.46 -3.16
C LEU A 27 9.48 -3.92 -3.63
N ASP A 28 10.10 -4.59 -4.59
CA ASP A 28 11.36 -4.16 -5.20
C ASP A 28 11.24 -2.77 -5.87
N LEU A 29 10.14 -2.53 -6.62
CA LEU A 29 9.89 -1.24 -7.23
C LEU A 29 9.80 -0.12 -6.19
N ILE A 30 9.13 -0.35 -5.05
CA ILE A 30 9.04 0.60 -3.96
C ILE A 30 10.43 0.86 -3.38
N CYS A 31 11.19 -0.17 -3.05
CA CYS A 31 12.54 -0.03 -2.49
C CYS A 31 13.47 0.75 -3.44
N ARG A 32 13.43 0.47 -4.74
CA ARG A 32 14.22 1.22 -5.74
C ARG A 32 13.79 2.68 -5.87
N LYS A 33 12.49 2.97 -5.91
CA LYS A 33 11.96 4.35 -5.92
C LYS A 33 12.38 5.14 -4.69
N MET A 34 12.39 4.47 -3.55
CA MET A 34 12.77 5.09 -2.28
C MET A 34 14.28 5.12 -2.06
N GLY A 35 15.07 4.54 -2.98
CA GLY A 35 16.53 4.50 -2.87
C GLY A 35 16.99 3.81 -1.59
N LEU A 36 16.34 2.70 -1.22
CA LEU A 36 16.69 1.98 0.00
C LEU A 36 18.09 1.37 -0.11
N LYS A 37 18.80 1.41 1.00
CA LYS A 37 20.15 0.85 1.19
C LYS A 37 20.40 0.62 2.67
N SER A 38 21.48 -0.06 3.01
CA SER A 38 21.87 -0.34 4.39
C SER A 38 21.81 0.92 5.26
N GLY A 39 21.22 0.77 6.44
CA GLY A 39 21.13 1.78 7.50
C GLY A 39 20.09 2.88 7.27
N ILE A 40 19.33 2.88 6.17
CA ILE A 40 18.22 3.82 5.97
C ILE A 40 17.08 3.49 6.93
N LYS A 41 16.59 4.52 7.64
CA LYS A 41 15.45 4.41 8.56
C LYS A 41 14.14 4.59 7.79
N VAL A 42 13.33 3.54 7.77
CA VAL A 42 12.05 3.49 7.05
C VAL A 42 10.89 3.40 8.03
N LEU A 43 9.84 4.18 7.79
CA LEU A 43 8.55 4.03 8.44
C LEU A 43 7.56 3.43 7.44
N ASP A 44 6.93 2.31 7.80
CA ASP A 44 5.82 1.69 7.04
C ASP A 44 4.49 1.94 7.76
N ILE A 45 3.68 2.88 7.23
CA ILE A 45 2.40 3.26 7.83
C ILE A 45 1.29 2.37 7.29
N GLY A 46 0.81 1.47 8.16
CA GLY A 46 -0.12 0.40 7.79
C GLY A 46 0.61 -0.82 7.25
N CYS A 47 1.57 -1.32 8.03
CA CYS A 47 2.48 -2.40 7.61
C CYS A 47 1.80 -3.74 7.33
N GLY A 48 0.51 -3.88 7.68
CA GLY A 48 -0.24 -5.12 7.46
C GLY A 48 0.43 -6.31 8.14
N TRP A 49 0.65 -7.38 7.39
CA TRP A 49 1.29 -8.61 7.86
C TRP A 49 2.83 -8.55 7.84
N GLY A 50 3.42 -7.37 7.61
CA GLY A 50 4.87 -7.15 7.63
C GLY A 50 5.59 -7.44 6.31
N GLY A 51 4.87 -7.74 5.23
CA GLY A 51 5.48 -8.18 3.97
C GLY A 51 6.48 -7.18 3.39
N PHE A 52 6.16 -5.87 3.39
CA PHE A 52 7.10 -4.84 2.95
C PHE A 52 8.27 -4.67 3.93
N ALA A 53 7.98 -4.60 5.23
CA ALA A 53 9.02 -4.41 6.25
C ALA A 53 10.08 -5.51 6.21
N LYS A 54 9.61 -6.78 6.14
CA LYS A 54 10.48 -7.94 5.98
C LYS A 54 11.33 -7.85 4.71
N TYR A 55 10.72 -7.59 3.56
CA TYR A 55 11.42 -7.50 2.27
C TYR A 55 12.49 -6.40 2.27
N ALA A 56 12.16 -5.22 2.78
CA ALA A 56 13.07 -4.09 2.84
C ALA A 56 14.28 -4.37 3.75
N ALA A 57 14.08 -5.02 4.89
CA ALA A 57 15.18 -5.42 5.77
C ALA A 57 16.04 -6.53 5.15
N GLU A 58 15.44 -7.60 4.61
CA GLU A 58 16.18 -8.74 4.04
C GLU A 58 16.96 -8.40 2.76
N LYS A 59 16.37 -7.58 1.88
CA LYS A 59 16.94 -7.34 0.54
C LYS A 59 17.73 -6.05 0.41
N TYR A 60 17.46 -5.09 1.29
CA TYR A 60 18.07 -3.76 1.23
C TYR A 60 18.78 -3.36 2.51
N ASP A 61 18.78 -4.23 3.53
CA ASP A 61 19.42 -3.99 4.84
C ASP A 61 18.93 -2.66 5.46
N ALA A 62 17.65 -2.37 5.30
CA ALA A 62 17.01 -1.17 5.83
C ALA A 62 16.52 -1.42 7.27
N SER A 63 16.60 -0.39 8.12
CA SER A 63 15.98 -0.39 9.45
C SER A 63 14.53 0.04 9.33
N VAL A 64 13.57 -0.83 9.65
CA VAL A 64 12.15 -0.56 9.40
C VAL A 64 11.34 -0.51 10.69
N CYS A 65 10.60 0.59 10.88
CA CYS A 65 9.53 0.68 11.86
C CYS A 65 8.19 0.52 11.13
N GLY A 66 7.48 -0.57 11.37
CA GLY A 66 6.13 -0.80 10.85
C GLY A 66 5.07 -0.49 11.90
N ILE A 67 4.02 0.23 11.52
CA ILE A 67 2.88 0.47 12.41
C ILE A 67 1.59 -0.09 11.84
N THR A 68 0.74 -0.60 12.72
CA THR A 68 -0.63 -1.04 12.41
C THR A 68 -1.54 -0.82 13.61
N VAL A 69 -2.85 -0.74 13.38
CA VAL A 69 -3.88 -0.66 14.44
C VAL A 69 -4.55 -2.00 14.73
N SER A 70 -4.13 -3.08 14.05
CA SER A 70 -4.62 -4.45 14.28
C SER A 70 -3.64 -5.23 15.15
N GLU A 71 -4.12 -5.73 16.28
CA GLU A 71 -3.35 -6.57 17.20
C GLU A 71 -2.86 -7.85 16.51
N GLU A 72 -3.71 -8.49 15.71
CA GLU A 72 -3.38 -9.73 14.99
C GLU A 72 -2.28 -9.49 13.95
N GLN A 73 -2.36 -8.39 13.21
CA GLN A 73 -1.33 -8.01 12.25
C GLN A 73 -0.01 -7.70 12.96
N ALA A 74 -0.05 -6.92 14.05
CA ALA A 74 1.15 -6.58 14.81
C ALA A 74 1.86 -7.82 15.33
N ALA A 75 1.11 -8.74 15.97
CA ALA A 75 1.66 -9.99 16.51
C ALA A 75 2.23 -10.91 15.42
N PHE A 76 1.56 -11.01 14.27
CA PHE A 76 2.03 -11.81 13.14
C PHE A 76 3.29 -11.20 12.51
N ALA A 77 3.25 -9.89 12.19
CA ALA A 77 4.35 -9.19 11.54
C ALA A 77 5.63 -9.21 12.40
N ALA A 78 5.49 -9.02 13.72
CA ALA A 78 6.62 -9.12 14.65
C ALA A 78 7.31 -10.49 14.58
N ARG A 79 6.53 -11.57 14.60
CA ARG A 79 7.08 -12.94 14.43
C ARG A 79 7.70 -13.18 13.06
N ALA A 80 7.04 -12.68 12.00
CA ALA A 80 7.51 -12.86 10.62
C ALA A 80 8.82 -12.12 10.33
N CYS A 81 9.13 -11.08 11.12
CA CYS A 81 10.32 -10.25 10.99
C CYS A 81 11.37 -10.55 12.09
N GLU A 82 11.21 -11.62 12.87
CA GLU A 82 12.15 -11.98 13.93
C GLU A 82 13.57 -12.16 13.38
N GLY A 83 14.55 -11.57 14.07
CA GLY A 83 15.96 -11.60 13.65
C GLY A 83 16.37 -10.56 12.60
N LEU A 84 15.42 -9.74 12.11
CA LEU A 84 15.68 -8.63 11.19
C LEU A 84 15.68 -7.28 11.93
N ASP A 85 16.28 -6.26 11.34
CA ASP A 85 16.20 -4.88 11.85
C ASP A 85 14.82 -4.26 11.55
N VAL A 86 13.80 -4.86 12.16
CA VAL A 86 12.40 -4.48 12.01
C VAL A 86 11.74 -4.38 13.39
N THR A 87 11.12 -3.24 13.65
CA THR A 87 10.26 -3.03 14.83
C THR A 87 8.82 -2.87 14.38
N ILE A 88 7.90 -3.63 14.97
CA ILE A 88 6.45 -3.51 14.71
C ILE A 88 5.75 -2.93 15.93
N GLU A 89 5.00 -1.85 15.74
CA GLU A 89 4.26 -1.18 16.81
C GLU A 89 2.74 -1.20 16.53
N LEU A 90 1.97 -1.55 17.56
CA LEU A 90 0.51 -1.33 17.56
C LEU A 90 0.27 0.15 17.86
N LYS A 91 0.04 0.94 16.81
CA LYS A 91 0.01 2.41 16.95
C LYS A 91 -0.83 3.07 15.86
N ASP A 92 -1.58 4.11 16.22
CA ASP A 92 -2.23 5.00 15.26
C ASP A 92 -1.18 5.98 14.66
N TYR A 93 -1.26 6.22 13.34
CA TYR A 93 -0.33 7.14 12.68
C TYR A 93 -0.33 8.56 13.26
N ARG A 94 -1.42 9.00 13.89
CA ARG A 94 -1.55 10.32 14.52
C ARG A 94 -0.63 10.50 15.72
N GLU A 95 -0.25 9.39 16.36
CA GLU A 95 0.61 9.35 17.55
C GLU A 95 2.11 9.22 17.18
N LEU A 96 2.42 9.18 15.89
CA LEU A 96 3.80 9.04 15.41
C LEU A 96 4.68 10.20 15.89
N THR A 97 5.87 9.84 16.34
CA THR A 97 6.97 10.73 16.72
C THR A 97 8.27 10.25 16.05
N GLY A 98 9.34 11.02 16.21
CA GLY A 98 10.63 10.66 15.62
C GLY A 98 10.79 11.12 14.18
N LYS A 99 11.91 10.70 13.57
CA LYS A 99 12.33 11.07 12.23
C LYS A 99 12.76 9.85 11.43
N PHE A 100 12.37 9.83 10.15
CA PHE A 100 12.64 8.76 9.22
C PHE A 100 13.14 9.32 7.89
N ASP A 101 14.10 8.62 7.29
CA ASP A 101 14.62 8.98 5.96
C ASP A 101 13.59 8.71 4.87
N ARG A 102 12.80 7.66 5.05
CA ARG A 102 11.76 7.22 4.11
C ARG A 102 10.48 6.90 4.86
N ILE A 103 9.37 7.33 4.31
CA ILE A 103 8.03 6.96 4.81
C ILE A 103 7.27 6.33 3.66
N ILE A 104 6.63 5.19 3.93
CA ILE A 104 5.90 4.41 2.95
C ILE A 104 4.51 4.10 3.50
N SER A 105 3.51 4.16 2.65
CA SER A 105 2.15 3.74 2.98
C SER A 105 1.56 3.01 1.78
N ILE A 106 1.15 1.76 1.98
CA ILE A 106 0.68 0.87 0.92
C ILE A 106 -0.74 0.39 1.23
N GLY A 107 -1.75 0.91 0.52
CA GLY A 107 -3.15 0.48 0.66
C GLY A 107 -3.77 0.83 2.02
N MET A 108 -3.26 1.85 2.70
CA MET A 108 -3.78 2.34 3.98
C MET A 108 -4.51 3.68 3.84
N PHE A 109 -4.11 4.52 2.90
CA PHE A 109 -4.63 5.88 2.74
C PHE A 109 -6.14 5.89 2.44
N GLU A 110 -6.66 4.83 1.85
CA GLU A 110 -8.09 4.58 1.61
C GLU A 110 -8.90 4.51 2.92
N HIS A 111 -8.24 4.19 4.04
CA HIS A 111 -8.85 4.08 5.37
C HIS A 111 -8.69 5.35 6.22
N VAL A 112 -7.92 6.34 5.74
CA VAL A 112 -7.71 7.62 6.45
C VAL A 112 -8.98 8.49 6.45
N GLY A 113 -9.76 8.43 5.36
CA GLY A 113 -10.95 9.24 5.15
C GLY A 113 -10.62 10.68 4.71
N SER A 114 -11.44 11.22 3.81
CA SER A 114 -11.17 12.49 3.10
C SER A 114 -10.95 13.70 4.04
N ARG A 115 -11.61 13.72 5.19
CA ARG A 115 -11.45 14.79 6.21
C ARG A 115 -10.08 14.78 6.89
N ASN A 116 -9.39 13.63 6.88
CA ASN A 116 -8.12 13.44 7.58
C ASN A 116 -6.91 13.43 6.63
N TYR A 117 -7.09 13.51 5.31
CA TYR A 117 -5.97 13.45 4.37
C TYR A 117 -4.92 14.53 4.64
N ARG A 118 -5.35 15.76 4.95
CA ARG A 118 -4.42 16.84 5.31
C ARG A 118 -3.70 16.57 6.62
N THR A 119 -4.39 16.01 7.61
CA THR A 119 -3.78 15.61 8.90
C THR A 119 -2.72 14.52 8.68
N PHE A 120 -3.02 13.51 7.87
CA PHE A 120 -2.05 12.48 7.48
C PHE A 120 -0.80 13.11 6.86
N MET A 121 -0.96 13.97 5.87
CA MET A 121 0.18 14.63 5.20
C MET A 121 1.00 15.50 6.17
N ARG A 122 0.37 16.18 7.14
CA ARG A 122 1.08 16.94 8.18
C ARG A 122 1.87 16.03 9.11
N VAL A 123 1.31 14.90 9.54
CA VAL A 123 2.02 13.93 10.38
C VAL A 123 3.23 13.37 9.63
N VAL A 124 3.06 12.92 8.39
CA VAL A 124 4.14 12.44 7.55
C VAL A 124 5.22 13.51 7.37
N HIS A 125 4.83 14.75 7.06
CA HIS A 125 5.78 15.85 6.91
C HIS A 125 6.58 16.10 8.20
N ARG A 126 5.92 16.03 9.37
CA ARG A 126 6.59 16.17 10.67
C ARG A 126 7.60 15.06 10.91
N CYS A 127 7.28 13.82 10.58
CA CYS A 127 8.11 12.64 10.82
C CYS A 127 9.17 12.39 9.74
N LEU A 128 9.08 13.03 8.59
CA LEU A 128 10.05 12.87 7.51
C LEU A 128 11.28 13.75 7.73
N GLU A 129 12.48 13.23 7.47
CA GLU A 129 13.71 14.02 7.44
C GLU A 129 13.70 15.10 6.35
N ALA A 130 14.62 16.05 6.41
CA ALA A 130 14.65 17.19 5.48
C ALA A 130 14.80 16.75 4.01
N ASP A 131 15.65 15.73 3.78
CA ASP A 131 15.91 15.14 2.45
C ASP A 131 15.17 13.80 2.27
N GLY A 132 14.17 13.58 3.12
CA GLY A 132 13.38 12.36 3.12
C GLY A 132 12.35 12.30 1.99
N LEU A 133 11.91 11.08 1.68
CA LEU A 133 10.88 10.79 0.68
C LEU A 133 9.67 10.09 1.31
N LEU A 134 8.48 10.47 0.87
CA LEU A 134 7.24 9.74 1.09
C LEU A 134 6.86 9.00 -0.19
N LEU A 135 6.55 7.70 -0.10
CA LEU A 135 5.83 6.98 -1.15
C LEU A 135 4.42 6.65 -0.67
N LEU A 136 3.44 7.09 -1.43
CA LEU A 136 2.03 6.77 -1.23
C LEU A 136 1.57 5.83 -2.33
N HIS A 137 1.26 4.57 -1.97
CA HIS A 137 0.66 3.59 -2.87
C HIS A 137 -0.81 3.43 -2.49
N THR A 138 -1.71 3.92 -3.32
CA THR A 138 -3.14 3.98 -3.01
C THR A 138 -4.02 3.70 -4.22
N ILE A 139 -5.14 3.04 -3.99
CA ILE A 139 -6.23 3.02 -4.97
C ILE A 139 -6.79 4.43 -5.07
N GLY A 140 -7.19 4.82 -6.27
CA GLY A 140 -7.78 6.11 -6.51
C GLY A 140 -9.02 6.08 -7.38
N GLY A 141 -9.79 7.14 -7.29
CA GLY A 141 -10.96 7.40 -8.12
C GLY A 141 -10.75 8.57 -9.07
N ASN A 142 -11.48 8.57 -10.18
CA ASN A 142 -11.44 9.66 -11.17
C ASN A 142 -12.20 10.91 -10.70
N ILE A 143 -13.05 10.77 -9.68
CA ILE A 143 -13.91 11.81 -9.13
C ILE A 143 -13.75 11.84 -7.62
N SER A 144 -13.73 13.04 -7.02
CA SER A 144 -13.66 13.19 -5.57
C SER A 144 -14.93 12.65 -4.90
N ALA A 145 -14.75 11.80 -3.90
CA ALA A 145 -15.80 11.20 -3.10
C ALA A 145 -15.50 11.33 -1.61
N ASN A 146 -16.55 11.28 -0.79
CA ASN A 146 -16.44 11.29 0.68
C ASN A 146 -16.96 10.00 1.32
N SER A 147 -17.40 9.06 0.50
CA SER A 147 -17.88 7.73 0.91
C SER A 147 -17.62 6.72 -0.19
N THR A 148 -17.56 5.45 0.18
CA THR A 148 -17.61 4.33 -0.77
C THR A 148 -19.06 3.89 -1.02
N ASP A 149 -19.26 2.95 -1.96
CA ASP A 149 -20.59 2.40 -2.19
C ASP A 149 -21.13 1.66 -0.95
N PRO A 150 -22.46 1.62 -0.74
CA PRO A 150 -23.06 1.07 0.48
C PRO A 150 -22.74 -0.40 0.71
N TRP A 151 -22.61 -1.20 -0.36
CA TRP A 151 -22.31 -2.62 -0.23
C TRP A 151 -20.87 -2.86 0.24
N THR A 152 -19.88 -2.20 -0.39
CA THR A 152 -18.47 -2.25 0.01
C THR A 152 -18.29 -1.73 1.43
N ASN A 153 -18.96 -0.62 1.78
CA ASN A 153 -18.92 -0.05 3.13
C ASN A 153 -19.45 -1.03 4.18
N LYS A 154 -20.51 -1.77 3.86
CA LYS A 154 -21.14 -2.69 4.82
C LYS A 154 -20.38 -3.99 5.01
N TYR A 155 -19.82 -4.55 3.94
CA TYR A 155 -19.37 -5.95 3.95
C TYR A 155 -17.87 -6.14 3.81
N ILE A 156 -17.11 -5.17 3.27
CA ILE A 156 -15.71 -5.36 2.92
C ILE A 156 -14.80 -4.34 3.63
N PHE A 157 -15.01 -3.03 3.40
CA PHE A 157 -14.17 -1.96 3.90
C PHE A 157 -15.00 -0.84 4.53
N PRO A 158 -15.46 -1.02 5.77
CA PRO A 158 -16.20 0.01 6.48
C PRO A 158 -15.43 1.32 6.55
N ASN A 159 -16.11 2.44 6.23
CA ASN A 159 -15.58 3.80 6.25
C ASN A 159 -14.40 4.08 5.29
N SER A 160 -14.10 3.18 4.34
CA SER A 160 -13.09 3.44 3.33
C SER A 160 -13.56 4.47 2.29
N VAL A 161 -12.62 5.23 1.76
CA VAL A 161 -12.87 6.20 0.68
C VAL A 161 -11.71 6.18 -0.30
N LEU A 162 -12.00 5.98 -1.58
CA LEU A 162 -10.97 6.07 -2.62
C LEU A 162 -10.68 7.56 -2.91
N PRO A 163 -9.46 8.05 -2.68
CA PRO A 163 -9.13 9.44 -2.97
C PRO A 163 -9.08 9.71 -4.46
N SER A 164 -9.45 10.92 -4.87
CA SER A 164 -9.14 11.41 -6.21
C SER A 164 -7.76 12.06 -6.26
N ALA A 165 -7.20 12.24 -7.46
CA ALA A 165 -5.96 12.99 -7.64
C ALA A 165 -6.05 14.39 -7.02
N LYS A 166 -7.19 15.10 -7.21
CA LYS A 166 -7.45 16.40 -6.59
C LYS A 166 -7.36 16.35 -5.06
N GLN A 167 -7.97 15.35 -4.42
CA GLN A 167 -7.95 15.23 -2.96
C GLN A 167 -6.54 14.97 -2.42
N ILE A 168 -5.74 14.15 -3.11
CA ILE A 168 -4.35 13.87 -2.73
C ILE A 168 -3.49 15.12 -2.88
N THR A 169 -3.54 15.79 -4.04
CA THR A 169 -2.73 16.98 -4.30
C THR A 169 -3.11 18.15 -3.39
N THR A 170 -4.41 18.38 -3.15
CA THR A 170 -4.89 19.37 -2.17
C THR A 170 -4.37 19.05 -0.75
N ALA A 171 -4.35 17.79 -0.36
CA ALA A 171 -3.83 17.41 0.96
C ALA A 171 -2.30 17.61 1.08
N ALA A 172 -1.55 17.48 -0.01
CA ALA A 172 -0.10 17.64 -0.05
C ALA A 172 0.37 19.09 -0.28
N GLU A 173 -0.51 19.96 -0.83
CA GLU A 173 -0.17 21.34 -1.22
C GLU A 173 0.50 22.13 -0.11
N GLY A 174 1.61 22.79 -0.42
CA GLY A 174 2.41 23.58 0.54
C GLY A 174 3.15 22.77 1.61
N LEU A 175 3.04 21.43 1.59
CA LEU A 175 3.83 20.54 2.46
C LEU A 175 4.91 19.78 1.67
N PHE A 176 4.62 19.42 0.44
CA PHE A 176 5.47 18.52 -0.34
C PHE A 176 5.62 19.01 -1.79
N VAL A 177 6.73 18.63 -2.39
CA VAL A 177 6.94 18.64 -3.84
C VAL A 177 6.58 17.27 -4.37
N LEU A 178 5.78 17.20 -5.43
CA LEU A 178 5.44 15.95 -6.11
C LEU A 178 6.58 15.61 -7.07
N GLU A 179 7.20 14.45 -6.89
CA GLU A 179 8.38 13.99 -7.63
C GLU A 179 8.03 12.97 -8.73
N ASP A 180 7.13 12.01 -8.43
CA ASP A 180 6.73 10.95 -9.37
C ASP A 180 5.26 10.60 -9.18
N TRP A 181 4.56 10.30 -10.27
CA TRP A 181 3.20 9.78 -10.27
C TRP A 181 3.08 8.61 -11.23
N HIS A 182 3.25 7.41 -10.72
CA HIS A 182 3.19 6.19 -11.50
C HIS A 182 1.81 5.53 -11.40
N SER A 183 1.06 5.49 -12.51
CA SER A 183 -0.24 4.86 -12.61
C SER A 183 -0.15 3.47 -13.24
N PHE A 184 -0.59 2.43 -12.54
CA PHE A 184 -0.63 1.06 -13.05
C PHE A 184 -1.87 0.27 -12.56
N GLY A 185 -3.00 0.94 -12.44
CA GLY A 185 -4.26 0.36 -11.98
C GLY A 185 -4.72 -0.87 -12.76
N GLN A 186 -4.33 -1.01 -14.03
CA GLN A 186 -4.62 -2.19 -14.85
C GLN A 186 -4.04 -3.49 -14.28
N TYR A 187 -3.02 -3.42 -13.43
CA TYR A 187 -2.45 -4.59 -12.78
C TYR A 187 -3.29 -5.11 -11.62
N TYR A 188 -4.17 -4.28 -11.06
CA TYR A 188 -5.04 -4.73 -9.99
C TYR A 188 -6.11 -5.73 -10.48
N ASP A 189 -6.59 -5.58 -11.72
CA ASP A 189 -7.43 -6.61 -12.34
C ASP A 189 -6.75 -7.98 -12.29
N ARG A 190 -5.49 -8.08 -12.72
CA ARG A 190 -4.71 -9.33 -12.69
C ARG A 190 -4.51 -9.85 -11.27
N THR A 191 -4.21 -8.97 -10.33
CA THR A 191 -4.04 -9.32 -8.92
C THR A 191 -5.33 -9.90 -8.32
N LEU A 192 -6.47 -9.23 -8.56
CA LEU A 192 -7.78 -9.67 -8.08
C LEU A 192 -8.22 -11.00 -8.70
N MET A 193 -7.94 -11.20 -9.98
CA MET A 193 -8.20 -12.48 -10.65
C MET A 193 -7.33 -13.61 -10.08
N ALA A 194 -6.05 -13.36 -9.80
CA ALA A 194 -5.18 -14.34 -9.14
C ALA A 194 -5.67 -14.67 -7.71
N TRP A 195 -6.12 -13.66 -6.95
CA TRP A 195 -6.75 -13.88 -5.64
C TRP A 195 -8.02 -14.69 -5.75
N TYR A 196 -8.86 -14.43 -6.75
CA TYR A 196 -10.09 -15.18 -6.99
C TYR A 196 -9.80 -16.64 -7.33
N ASP A 197 -8.83 -16.92 -8.21
CA ASP A 197 -8.43 -18.28 -8.55
C ASP A 197 -7.89 -19.04 -7.34
N ASN A 198 -7.05 -18.40 -6.52
CA ASN A 198 -6.56 -18.98 -5.27
C ASN A 198 -7.68 -19.24 -4.27
N PHE A 199 -8.63 -18.32 -4.14
CA PHE A 199 -9.80 -18.48 -3.28
C PHE A 199 -10.64 -19.69 -3.71
N ARG A 200 -10.98 -19.78 -5.01
CA ARG A 200 -11.73 -20.91 -5.56
C ARG A 200 -11.04 -22.25 -5.34
N LYS A 201 -9.75 -22.33 -5.65
CA LYS A 201 -8.95 -23.56 -5.47
C LYS A 201 -8.94 -24.05 -4.02
N ASN A 202 -9.01 -23.16 -3.06
CA ASN A 202 -8.97 -23.49 -1.64
C ASN A 202 -10.36 -23.48 -0.96
N TRP A 203 -11.43 -23.24 -1.70
CA TRP A 203 -12.76 -23.11 -1.13
C TRP A 203 -13.20 -24.35 -0.35
N THR A 204 -12.89 -25.55 -0.82
CA THR A 204 -13.24 -26.80 -0.13
C THR A 204 -12.69 -26.89 1.29
N LYS A 205 -11.59 -26.18 1.60
CA LYS A 205 -11.00 -26.11 2.93
C LYS A 205 -11.69 -25.08 3.83
N LEU A 206 -12.47 -24.18 3.24
CA LEU A 206 -13.06 -23.02 3.91
C LEU A 206 -14.58 -23.15 4.07
N LYS A 207 -15.24 -23.94 3.23
CA LYS A 207 -16.70 -23.99 3.10
C LYS A 207 -17.44 -24.27 4.40
N ASP A 208 -16.90 -25.15 5.24
CA ASP A 208 -17.54 -25.57 6.49
C ASP A 208 -17.47 -24.47 7.56
N ALA A 209 -16.42 -23.63 7.53
CA ALA A 209 -16.24 -22.52 8.46
C ALA A 209 -17.00 -21.25 8.04
N TYR A 210 -17.11 -20.99 6.71
CA TYR A 210 -17.62 -19.71 6.21
C TYR A 210 -18.98 -19.81 5.52
N GLY A 211 -19.35 -20.94 4.96
CA GLY A 211 -20.64 -21.19 4.30
C GLY A 211 -20.81 -20.46 2.95
N GLU A 212 -21.87 -20.85 2.23
CA GLU A 212 -22.14 -20.43 0.85
C GLU A 212 -22.39 -18.92 0.70
N ARG A 213 -22.95 -18.28 1.72
CA ARG A 213 -23.17 -16.83 1.72
C ARG A 213 -21.84 -16.06 1.63
N PHE A 214 -20.82 -16.50 2.37
CA PHE A 214 -19.49 -15.90 2.31
C PHE A 214 -18.85 -16.13 0.96
N TYR A 215 -18.98 -17.34 0.38
CA TYR A 215 -18.45 -17.62 -0.96
C TYR A 215 -18.99 -16.65 -2.01
N ARG A 216 -20.31 -16.45 -2.05
CA ARG A 216 -20.93 -15.52 -3.00
C ARG A 216 -20.52 -14.07 -2.75
N MET A 217 -20.47 -13.65 -1.49
CA MET A 217 -20.06 -12.31 -1.11
C MET A 217 -18.60 -12.03 -1.53
N TRP A 218 -17.71 -12.97 -1.25
CA TRP A 218 -16.29 -12.82 -1.56
C TRP A 218 -16.01 -12.90 -3.06
N THR A 219 -16.69 -13.78 -3.77
CA THR A 219 -16.68 -13.86 -5.22
C THR A 219 -17.14 -12.55 -5.85
N TYR A 220 -18.26 -12.01 -5.41
CA TYR A 220 -18.78 -10.72 -5.89
C TYR A 220 -17.77 -9.58 -5.65
N TYR A 221 -17.20 -9.49 -4.47
CA TYR A 221 -16.17 -8.52 -4.13
C TYR A 221 -14.99 -8.58 -5.11
N LEU A 222 -14.36 -9.73 -5.23
CA LEU A 222 -13.15 -9.87 -6.06
C LEU A 222 -13.43 -9.56 -7.54
N LEU A 223 -14.51 -10.10 -8.09
CA LEU A 223 -14.84 -9.93 -9.50
C LEU A 223 -15.36 -8.51 -9.83
N SER A 224 -16.17 -7.90 -8.96
CA SER A 224 -16.63 -6.51 -9.17
C SER A 224 -15.47 -5.53 -9.10
N CYS A 225 -14.53 -5.70 -8.16
CA CYS A 225 -13.33 -4.89 -8.09
C CYS A 225 -12.43 -5.09 -9.33
N ALA A 226 -12.24 -6.33 -9.81
CA ALA A 226 -11.50 -6.61 -11.04
C ALA A 226 -12.12 -5.89 -12.23
N GLY A 227 -13.46 -5.93 -12.38
CA GLY A 227 -14.19 -5.18 -13.39
C GLY A 227 -14.02 -3.67 -13.27
N GLY A 228 -13.99 -3.14 -12.05
CA GLY A 228 -13.75 -1.72 -11.78
C GLY A 228 -12.38 -1.22 -12.23
N PHE A 229 -11.33 -2.02 -12.07
CA PHE A 229 -9.98 -1.70 -12.57
C PHE A 229 -9.86 -1.91 -14.09
N ARG A 230 -10.46 -2.99 -14.63
CA ARG A 230 -10.49 -3.28 -16.07
C ARG A 230 -11.17 -2.18 -16.87
N SER A 231 -12.28 -1.66 -16.35
CA SER A 231 -13.03 -0.56 -16.96
C SER A 231 -12.41 0.82 -16.72
N ARG A 232 -11.30 0.92 -15.99
CA ARG A 232 -10.64 2.18 -15.61
C ARG A 232 -11.49 3.09 -14.71
N ARG A 233 -12.54 2.60 -14.11
CA ARG A 233 -13.31 3.30 -13.08
C ARG A 233 -12.46 3.55 -11.84
N ASN A 234 -11.68 2.54 -11.45
CA ASN A 234 -10.71 2.63 -10.38
C ASN A 234 -9.29 2.79 -10.95
N GLN A 235 -8.46 3.52 -10.24
CA GLN A 235 -7.05 3.73 -10.53
C GLN A 235 -6.20 3.14 -9.40
N LEU A 236 -4.92 2.96 -9.67
CA LEU A 236 -3.91 2.71 -8.63
C LEU A 236 -2.70 3.56 -8.93
N TRP A 237 -2.19 4.21 -7.90
CA TRP A 237 -1.03 5.10 -8.01
C TRP A 237 0.04 4.76 -6.99
N GLN A 238 1.30 4.87 -7.41
CA GLN A 238 2.43 5.10 -6.54
C GLN A 238 2.89 6.53 -6.76
N ILE A 239 2.83 7.34 -5.72
CA ILE A 239 3.16 8.75 -5.76
C ILE A 239 4.33 8.99 -4.83
N VAL A 240 5.39 9.64 -5.34
CA VAL A 240 6.56 10.01 -4.54
C VAL A 240 6.53 11.51 -4.28
N PHE A 241 6.75 11.85 -3.03
CA PHE A 241 6.84 13.23 -2.56
C PHE A 241 8.15 13.46 -1.81
N SER A 242 8.70 14.66 -1.91
CA SER A 242 9.79 15.18 -1.10
C SER A 242 9.37 16.45 -0.34
N LYS A 243 10.09 16.83 0.72
CA LYS A 243 9.79 18.08 1.44
C LYS A 243 10.16 19.35 0.67
N LYS A 244 11.28 19.32 -0.07
CA LYS A 244 11.91 20.53 -0.63
C LYS A 244 12.24 20.43 -2.10
N GLY A 245 11.87 19.33 -2.75
CA GLY A 245 12.32 19.00 -4.09
C GLY A 245 13.69 18.32 -4.08
N ILE A 246 13.87 17.38 -4.99
CA ILE A 246 15.15 16.70 -5.19
C ILE A 246 15.98 17.52 -6.17
N LYS A 247 17.18 17.94 -5.77
CA LYS A 247 18.09 18.68 -6.65
C LYS A 247 18.45 17.84 -7.88
N GLY A 248 18.14 18.35 -9.06
CA GLY A 248 18.36 17.67 -10.33
C GLY A 248 17.21 16.75 -10.75
N GLY A 249 16.11 16.71 -9.97
CA GLY A 249 14.93 15.89 -10.25
C GLY A 249 15.00 14.49 -9.66
N PHE A 250 13.86 13.80 -9.69
CA PHE A 250 13.71 12.45 -9.12
C PHE A 250 14.05 11.38 -10.16
N TRP A 251 14.99 10.50 -9.82
CA TRP A 251 15.38 9.35 -10.62
C TRP A 251 15.53 8.10 -9.76
N TYR A 252 15.15 6.93 -10.27
CA TYR A 252 15.37 5.67 -9.60
C TYR A 252 15.93 4.59 -10.53
N LYS A 253 16.71 3.66 -10.01
CA LYS A 253 17.33 2.58 -10.77
C LYS A 253 16.28 1.72 -11.48
N GLY A 254 16.32 1.64 -12.80
CA GLY A 254 15.36 0.91 -13.62
C GLY A 254 14.20 1.75 -14.14
N GLN A 255 14.21 3.07 -13.92
CA GLN A 255 13.36 4.00 -14.66
C GLN A 255 13.82 4.00 -16.13
N SER A 256 12.91 3.69 -17.05
CA SER A 256 13.19 3.83 -18.48
C SER A 256 13.21 5.31 -18.79
N LEU A 257 14.32 5.81 -19.32
CA LEU A 257 14.31 7.06 -20.08
C LEU A 257 13.53 6.75 -21.35
N ALA A 258 12.33 7.28 -21.48
CA ALA A 258 11.51 7.15 -22.68
C ALA A 258 12.18 7.89 -23.85
#